data_fad8405f67f7d1c37ff42772e9172a1b
#
_entry.id   fad8405f67f7d1c37ff42772e9172a1b
#
_cell.length_a   1.000
_cell.length_b   1.000
_cell.length_c   1.000
_cell.angle_alpha   90.00
_cell.angle_beta   90.00
_cell.angle_gamma   90.00
#
_symmetry.space_group_name_H-M   'P 1'
#
loop_
_entity.id
_entity.type
_entity.pdbx_description
1 polymer ?
#
loop_
_entity_poly.entity_id
_entity_poly.type
_entity_poly.pdbx_seq_one_letter_code
_entity_poly.pdbx_strand_id
1 'polypeptide(L)'
;MDERFNKEFEQLALPLLDPLYNFACWLSGNPDEARDLVQETFVKALKAFASFQAGTNFRAWMFRILRNTFLTSRTGLERRNTSQQDEDGYDEAVVSYDTPELAIMRQADTELVQASIARLSPVFQEVLLLADIEEMKYQEVAETLAIPIGTVMSRLARARKQVREHIVDALGKKS
;
A
#
# COMPACT_ATOMS: atom_id res chain seq x y z
N MET A 1 -12.98 -12.38 27.11
CA MET A 1 -12.94 -11.21 26.20
C MET A 1 -14.34 -10.66 26.12
N ASP A 2 -14.53 -9.38 26.35
CA ASP A 2 -15.86 -8.77 26.46
C ASP A 2 -16.56 -8.76 25.10
N GLU A 3 -17.83 -9.21 25.02
CA GLU A 3 -18.62 -9.24 23.77
C GLU A 3 -18.73 -7.85 23.12
N ARG A 4 -18.74 -6.79 23.94
CA ARG A 4 -18.74 -5.40 23.43
C ARG A 4 -17.46 -5.07 22.67
N PHE A 5 -16.33 -5.51 23.18
CA PHE A 5 -15.02 -5.29 22.59
C PHE A 5 -14.88 -5.98 21.21
N ASN A 6 -15.33 -7.22 21.13
CA ASN A 6 -15.34 -7.96 19.87
C ASN A 6 -16.27 -7.31 18.84
N LYS A 7 -17.46 -6.88 19.27
CA LYS A 7 -18.44 -6.24 18.40
C LYS A 7 -17.94 -4.89 17.85
N GLU A 8 -17.27 -4.10 18.69
CA GLU A 8 -16.67 -2.82 18.27
C GLU A 8 -15.56 -3.05 17.24
N PHE A 9 -14.67 -3.99 17.51
CA PHE A 9 -13.63 -4.38 16.56
C PHE A 9 -14.22 -4.84 15.22
N GLU A 10 -15.19 -5.74 15.25
CA GLU A 10 -15.86 -6.22 14.04
C GLU A 10 -16.47 -5.09 13.22
N GLN A 11 -17.16 -4.15 13.86
CA GLN A 11 -17.76 -3.00 13.17
C GLN A 11 -16.74 -2.12 12.46
N LEU A 12 -15.56 -1.97 13.04
CA LEU A 12 -14.46 -1.18 12.45
C LEU A 12 -13.66 -1.96 11.40
N ALA A 13 -13.44 -3.24 11.64
CA ALA A 13 -12.52 -4.06 10.86
C ALA A 13 -13.14 -4.73 9.64
N LEU A 14 -14.38 -5.23 9.72
CA LEU A 14 -15.03 -5.94 8.61
C LEU A 14 -15.16 -5.11 7.34
N PRO A 15 -15.48 -3.79 7.38
CA PRO A 15 -15.48 -2.96 6.18
C PRO A 15 -14.14 -2.85 5.47
N LEU A 16 -13.04 -3.16 6.16
CA LEU A 16 -11.69 -3.12 5.62
C LEU A 16 -11.22 -4.46 5.02
N LEU A 17 -12.03 -5.50 5.09
CA LEU A 17 -11.65 -6.84 4.63
C LEU A 17 -11.21 -6.84 3.15
N ASP A 18 -12.03 -6.30 2.25
CA ASP A 18 -11.73 -6.26 0.82
C ASP A 18 -10.54 -5.35 0.48
N PRO A 19 -10.45 -4.11 0.99
CA PRO A 19 -9.27 -3.27 0.79
C PRO A 19 -7.97 -3.93 1.29
N LEU A 20 -7.99 -4.53 2.46
CA LEU A 20 -6.83 -5.23 3.03
C LEU A 20 -6.44 -6.45 2.17
N TYR A 21 -7.42 -7.22 1.72
CA TYR A 21 -7.17 -8.37 0.84
C TYR A 21 -6.55 -7.92 -0.50
N ASN A 22 -7.07 -6.87 -1.11
CA ASN A 22 -6.52 -6.33 -2.35
C ASN A 22 -5.08 -5.88 -2.19
N PHE A 23 -4.78 -5.16 -1.11
CA PHE A 23 -3.42 -4.74 -0.80
C PHE A 23 -2.50 -5.94 -0.53
N ALA A 24 -2.97 -6.95 0.21
CA ALA A 24 -2.26 -8.19 0.45
C ALA A 24 -1.94 -8.97 -0.83
N CYS A 25 -2.86 -8.99 -1.80
CA CYS A 25 -2.63 -9.58 -3.12
C CYS A 25 -1.50 -8.87 -3.87
N TRP A 26 -1.44 -7.56 -3.83
CA TRP A 26 -0.36 -6.79 -4.42
C TRP A 26 0.99 -7.08 -3.75
N LEU A 27 1.03 -7.10 -2.42
CA LEU A 27 2.25 -7.35 -1.66
C LEU A 27 2.80 -8.76 -1.87
N SER A 28 1.93 -9.77 -1.82
CA SER A 28 2.33 -11.18 -1.88
C SER A 28 2.43 -11.74 -3.30
N GLY A 29 1.68 -11.19 -4.25
CA GLY A 29 1.56 -11.72 -5.60
C GLY A 29 0.83 -13.07 -5.69
N ASN A 30 0.19 -13.53 -4.62
CA ASN A 30 -0.47 -14.83 -4.53
C ASN A 30 -1.77 -14.71 -3.71
N PRO A 31 -2.95 -15.11 -4.26
CA PRO A 31 -4.22 -15.01 -3.55
C PRO A 31 -4.29 -15.82 -2.25
N ASP A 32 -3.68 -17.00 -2.20
CA ASP A 32 -3.71 -17.86 -1.01
C ASP A 32 -2.84 -17.28 0.11
N GLU A 33 -1.66 -16.79 -0.23
CA GLU A 33 -0.79 -16.07 0.69
C GLU A 33 -1.45 -14.77 1.19
N ALA A 34 -2.17 -14.07 0.32
CA ALA A 34 -2.92 -12.87 0.68
C ALA A 34 -4.03 -13.17 1.71
N ARG A 35 -4.77 -14.28 1.55
CA ARG A 35 -5.76 -14.70 2.54
C ARG A 35 -5.16 -14.98 3.90
N ASP A 36 -4.06 -15.73 3.94
CA ASP A 36 -3.35 -16.04 5.17
C ASP A 36 -2.84 -14.76 5.85
N LEU A 37 -2.31 -13.84 5.07
CA LEU A 37 -1.82 -12.56 5.53
C LEU A 37 -2.94 -11.70 6.14
N VAL A 38 -4.10 -11.62 5.49
CA VAL A 38 -5.27 -10.91 6.02
C VAL A 38 -5.77 -11.56 7.30
N GLN A 39 -5.88 -12.88 7.33
CA GLN A 39 -6.33 -13.61 8.51
C GLN A 39 -5.40 -13.37 9.70
N GLU A 40 -4.09 -13.45 9.50
CA GLU A 40 -3.09 -13.16 10.54
C GLU A 40 -3.16 -11.71 11.00
N THR A 41 -3.39 -10.79 10.08
CA THR A 41 -3.58 -9.36 10.37
C THR A 41 -4.77 -9.13 11.31
N PHE A 42 -5.92 -9.75 11.02
CA PHE A 42 -7.11 -9.65 11.86
C PHE A 42 -6.88 -10.24 13.26
N VAL A 43 -6.20 -11.36 13.35
CA VAL A 43 -5.84 -11.97 14.64
C VAL A 43 -4.93 -11.06 15.47
N LYS A 44 -3.89 -10.51 14.86
CA LYS A 44 -2.97 -9.58 15.52
C LYS A 44 -3.66 -8.29 15.92
N ALA A 45 -4.49 -7.74 15.03
CA ALA A 45 -5.25 -6.53 15.30
C ALA A 45 -6.24 -6.73 16.46
N LEU A 46 -6.98 -7.83 16.50
CA LEU A 46 -7.90 -8.13 17.60
C LEU A 46 -7.15 -8.21 18.94
N LYS A 47 -6.02 -8.88 18.98
CA LYS A 47 -5.19 -8.98 20.19
C LYS A 47 -4.63 -7.62 20.64
N ALA A 48 -4.31 -6.74 19.71
CA ALA A 48 -3.74 -5.43 19.97
C ALA A 48 -4.81 -4.33 20.12
N PHE A 49 -6.09 -4.62 19.89
CA PHE A 49 -7.15 -3.62 19.84
C PHE A 49 -7.33 -2.88 21.17
N ALA A 50 -7.07 -3.52 22.29
CA ALA A 50 -7.10 -2.86 23.60
C ALA A 50 -6.08 -1.71 23.70
N SER A 51 -4.98 -1.77 22.94
CA SER A 51 -3.96 -0.71 22.88
C SER A 51 -4.24 0.35 21.81
N PHE A 52 -5.22 0.12 20.95
CA PHE A 52 -5.61 1.10 19.94
C PHE A 52 -6.23 2.34 20.59
N GLN A 53 -5.72 3.50 20.22
CA GLN A 53 -6.24 4.77 20.73
C GLN A 53 -7.47 5.19 19.96
N ALA A 54 -8.63 5.20 20.62
CA ALA A 54 -9.88 5.70 20.04
C ALA A 54 -9.70 7.15 19.53
N GLY A 55 -10.25 7.44 18.35
CA GLY A 55 -10.12 8.75 17.70
C GLY A 55 -8.90 8.90 16.78
N THR A 56 -7.98 7.92 16.75
CA THR A 56 -6.93 7.84 15.75
C THR A 56 -7.41 7.07 14.51
N ASN A 57 -6.60 7.04 13.45
CA ASN A 57 -6.99 6.42 12.19
C ASN A 57 -6.90 4.90 12.25
N PHE A 58 -8.03 4.23 12.47
CA PHE A 58 -8.13 2.77 12.53
C PHE A 58 -7.73 2.11 11.20
N ARG A 59 -8.12 2.69 10.08
CA ARG A 59 -7.78 2.17 8.76
C ARG A 59 -6.25 2.14 8.54
N ALA A 60 -5.57 3.24 8.79
CA ALA A 60 -4.10 3.31 8.70
C ALA A 60 -3.43 2.32 9.66
N TRP A 61 -3.96 2.16 10.85
CA TRP A 61 -3.48 1.20 11.84
C TRP A 61 -3.60 -0.26 11.34
N MET A 62 -4.74 -0.64 10.76
CA MET A 62 -4.94 -1.97 10.17
C MET A 62 -4.00 -2.25 9.00
N PHE A 63 -3.85 -1.30 8.07
CA PHE A 63 -2.92 -1.43 6.94
C PHE A 63 -1.46 -1.52 7.41
N ARG A 64 -1.11 -0.80 8.46
CA ARG A 64 0.22 -0.89 9.08
C ARG A 64 0.49 -2.28 9.67
N ILE A 65 -0.49 -2.87 10.36
CA ILE A 65 -0.37 -4.24 10.89
C ILE A 65 -0.19 -5.23 9.74
N LEU A 66 -0.97 -5.12 8.68
CA LEU A 66 -0.86 -6.00 7.51
C LEU A 66 0.52 -5.89 6.86
N ARG A 67 0.98 -4.68 6.60
CA ARG A 67 2.31 -4.45 6.03
C ARG A 67 3.42 -5.00 6.92
N ASN A 68 3.38 -4.74 8.20
CA ASN A 68 4.37 -5.23 9.15
C ASN A 68 4.35 -6.77 9.23
N THR A 69 3.19 -7.38 9.19
CA THR A 69 3.03 -8.84 9.15
C THR A 69 3.66 -9.43 7.89
N PHE A 70 3.42 -8.81 6.75
CA PHE A 70 4.04 -9.20 5.48
C PHE A 70 5.57 -9.08 5.53
N LEU A 71 6.09 -7.95 5.98
CA LEU A 71 7.54 -7.72 6.08
C LEU A 71 8.20 -8.70 7.04
N THR A 72 7.56 -9.00 8.17
CA THR A 72 8.07 -9.98 9.13
C THR A 72 8.12 -11.39 8.54
N SER A 73 7.13 -11.78 7.75
CA SER A 73 7.14 -13.08 7.06
C SER A 73 8.26 -13.19 6.03
N ARG A 74 8.62 -12.07 5.40
CA ARG A 74 9.71 -12.00 4.39
C ARG A 74 11.10 -11.91 5.01
N THR A 75 11.26 -11.25 6.16
CA THR A 75 12.59 -11.14 6.82
C THR A 75 13.15 -12.48 7.27
N GLY A 76 12.32 -13.49 7.53
CA GLY A 76 12.76 -14.88 7.76
C GLY A 76 13.41 -15.50 6.52
N LEU A 77 13.04 -15.04 5.31
CA LEU A 77 13.55 -15.50 4.02
C LEU A 77 14.68 -14.60 3.48
N GLU A 78 14.68 -13.32 3.80
CA GLU A 78 15.58 -12.31 3.23
C GLU A 78 16.84 -12.02 4.05
N ARG A 79 16.98 -12.56 5.25
CA ARG A 79 18.28 -12.51 5.96
C ARG A 79 19.44 -13.12 5.15
N ARG A 80 19.13 -13.69 3.97
CA ARG A 80 20.09 -14.24 3.03
C ARG A 80 20.40 -13.35 1.82
N ASN A 81 19.61 -12.29 1.55
CA ASN A 81 19.81 -11.35 0.43
C ASN A 81 19.72 -9.91 0.88
N THR A 82 20.88 -9.33 1.04
CA THR A 82 21.36 -7.96 1.07
C THR A 82 20.35 -6.82 0.89
N SER A 83 20.42 -5.89 1.86
CA SER A 83 20.08 -4.47 1.80
C SER A 83 20.15 -3.86 0.39
N GLN A 84 19.00 -3.59 -0.20
CA GLN A 84 18.89 -2.52 -1.18
C GLN A 84 18.68 -1.22 -0.40
N GLN A 85 19.74 -0.47 -0.25
CA GLN A 85 19.67 0.94 0.10
C GLN A 85 19.07 1.65 -1.11
N ASP A 86 17.81 2.01 -1.00
CA ASP A 86 17.23 3.00 -1.90
C ASP A 86 17.83 4.35 -1.53
N GLU A 87 18.75 4.81 -2.37
CA GLU A 87 19.18 6.19 -2.33
C GLU A 87 18.00 7.07 -2.73
N ASP A 88 17.29 7.58 -1.74
CA ASP A 88 16.29 8.62 -1.91
C ASP A 88 17.00 9.92 -2.28
N GLY A 89 17.24 10.11 -3.58
CA GLY A 89 17.59 11.42 -4.09
C GLY A 89 16.37 12.34 -3.94
N TYR A 90 16.47 13.30 -3.06
CA TYR A 90 15.45 14.34 -2.87
C TYR A 90 15.37 15.21 -4.11
N ASP A 91 14.35 15.03 -4.93
CA ASP A 91 13.86 16.05 -5.85
C ASP A 91 12.58 16.65 -5.26
N GLU A 92 12.62 17.94 -4.95
CA GLU A 92 11.44 18.71 -4.61
C GLU A 92 10.50 18.79 -5.82
N ALA A 93 9.68 17.76 -6.00
CA ALA A 93 8.62 17.82 -6.98
C ALA A 93 7.40 18.55 -6.38
N VAL A 94 7.02 19.65 -6.96
CA VAL A 94 5.77 20.34 -6.67
C VAL A 94 4.62 19.38 -6.98
N VAL A 95 3.89 18.97 -5.94
CA VAL A 95 2.78 18.03 -6.08
C VAL A 95 1.53 18.78 -6.51
N SER A 96 1.14 18.57 -7.75
CA SER A 96 -0.20 18.88 -8.23
C SER A 96 -1.11 17.69 -7.98
N TYR A 97 -2.28 17.92 -7.37
CA TYR A 97 -3.26 16.87 -7.07
C TYR A 97 -3.91 16.26 -8.33
N ASP A 98 -3.83 16.94 -9.45
CA ASP A 98 -4.33 16.46 -10.74
C ASP A 98 -3.18 16.45 -11.76
N THR A 99 -2.42 15.37 -11.75
CA THR A 99 -1.25 15.24 -12.62
C THR A 99 -1.63 14.61 -13.96
N PRO A 100 -0.93 14.95 -15.06
CA PRO A 100 -1.11 14.27 -16.35
C PRO A 100 -0.97 12.74 -16.24
N GLU A 101 -0.17 12.26 -15.30
CA GLU A 101 0.04 10.85 -15.01
C GLU A 101 -1.24 10.17 -14.51
N LEU A 102 -1.99 10.80 -13.61
CA LEU A 102 -3.28 10.27 -13.12
C LEU A 102 -4.34 10.24 -14.24
N ALA A 103 -4.38 11.24 -15.10
CA ALA A 103 -5.29 11.25 -16.24
C ALA A 103 -5.01 10.10 -17.20
N ILE A 104 -3.75 9.80 -17.49
CA ILE A 104 -3.34 8.66 -18.32
C ILE A 104 -3.72 7.33 -17.65
N MET A 105 -3.49 7.19 -16.36
CA MET A 105 -3.84 5.98 -15.62
C MET A 105 -5.35 5.71 -15.63
N ARG A 106 -6.19 6.75 -15.52
CA ARG A 106 -7.65 6.63 -15.59
C ARG A 106 -8.18 6.23 -16.96
N GLN A 107 -7.48 6.61 -18.03
CA GLN A 107 -7.86 6.31 -19.42
C GLN A 107 -7.29 4.98 -19.93
N ALA A 108 -6.28 4.43 -19.25
CA ALA A 108 -5.67 3.18 -19.64
C ALA A 108 -6.56 1.99 -19.27
N ASP A 109 -6.42 0.91 -20.02
CA ASP A 109 -7.01 -0.38 -19.71
C ASP A 109 -6.55 -0.87 -18.31
N THR A 110 -7.46 -1.40 -17.52
CA THR A 110 -7.19 -1.89 -16.17
C THR A 110 -6.04 -2.89 -16.11
N GLU A 111 -5.99 -3.82 -17.06
CA GLU A 111 -4.90 -4.81 -17.15
C GLU A 111 -3.54 -4.15 -17.39
N LEU A 112 -3.50 -3.14 -18.25
CA LEU A 112 -2.29 -2.39 -18.54
C LEU A 112 -1.81 -1.59 -17.32
N VAL A 113 -2.72 -0.97 -16.60
CA VAL A 113 -2.42 -0.25 -15.36
C VAL A 113 -1.86 -1.21 -14.31
N GLN A 114 -2.52 -2.34 -14.10
CA GLN A 114 -2.06 -3.38 -13.16
C GLN A 114 -0.67 -3.90 -13.52
N ALA A 115 -0.43 -4.20 -14.79
CA ALA A 115 0.88 -4.64 -15.28
C ALA A 115 1.97 -3.57 -15.08
N SER A 116 1.62 -2.30 -15.26
CA SER A 116 2.53 -1.18 -15.07
C SER A 116 2.88 -0.97 -13.59
N ILE A 117 1.90 -1.10 -12.69
CA ILE A 117 2.12 -1.04 -11.23
C ILE A 117 2.99 -2.21 -10.78
N ALA A 118 2.76 -3.42 -11.29
CA ALA A 118 3.53 -4.60 -10.95
C ALA A 118 5.03 -4.48 -11.29
N ARG A 119 5.39 -3.59 -12.21
CA ARG A 119 6.79 -3.31 -12.59
C ARG A 119 7.50 -2.33 -11.66
N LEU A 120 6.77 -1.63 -10.80
CA LEU A 120 7.38 -0.72 -9.83
C LEU A 120 8.18 -1.49 -8.78
N SER A 121 9.23 -0.85 -8.25
CA SER A 121 9.87 -1.35 -7.04
C SER A 121 8.89 -1.36 -5.86
N PRO A 122 9.07 -2.24 -4.86
CA PRO A 122 8.14 -2.32 -3.72
C PRO A 122 7.86 -1.00 -3.02
N VAL A 123 8.86 -0.15 -2.88
CA VAL A 123 8.77 1.16 -2.23
C VAL A 123 7.82 2.10 -2.97
N PHE A 124 7.89 2.15 -4.29
CA PHE A 124 7.00 2.96 -5.13
C PHE A 124 5.62 2.34 -5.26
N GLN A 125 5.55 1.02 -5.34
CA GLN A 125 4.30 0.29 -5.40
C GLN A 125 3.43 0.55 -4.17
N GLU A 126 4.00 0.48 -2.96
CA GLU A 126 3.28 0.69 -1.70
C GLU A 126 2.62 2.07 -1.64
N VAL A 127 3.37 3.13 -1.91
CA VAL A 127 2.81 4.50 -1.84
C VAL A 127 1.72 4.72 -2.89
N LEU A 128 1.90 4.19 -4.09
CA LEU A 128 0.91 4.30 -5.16
C LEU A 128 -0.39 3.56 -4.82
N LEU A 129 -0.28 2.33 -4.33
CA LEU A 129 -1.43 1.52 -3.95
C LEU A 129 -2.23 2.17 -2.82
N LEU A 130 -1.56 2.66 -1.78
CA LEU A 130 -2.22 3.30 -0.66
C LEU A 130 -2.85 4.64 -1.02
N ALA A 131 -2.17 5.46 -1.79
CA ALA A 131 -2.67 6.79 -2.15
C ALA A 131 -3.70 6.76 -3.29
N ASP A 132 -3.42 6.05 -4.38
CA ASP A 132 -4.21 6.14 -5.61
C ASP A 132 -5.26 5.03 -5.74
N ILE A 133 -5.01 3.83 -5.21
CA ILE A 133 -5.97 2.73 -5.25
C ILE A 133 -6.86 2.73 -4.00
N GLU A 134 -6.28 2.83 -2.82
CA GLU A 134 -7.01 2.86 -1.54
C GLU A 134 -7.48 4.27 -1.16
N GLU A 135 -7.13 5.27 -1.93
CA GLU A 135 -7.54 6.67 -1.76
C GLU A 135 -7.24 7.24 -0.37
N MET A 136 -6.15 6.78 0.24
CA MET A 136 -5.70 7.30 1.53
C MET A 136 -5.14 8.71 1.38
N LYS A 137 -5.39 9.55 2.38
CA LYS A 137 -4.73 10.85 2.51
C LYS A 137 -3.22 10.65 2.71
N TYR A 138 -2.41 11.57 2.25
CA TYR A 138 -0.94 11.46 2.37
C TYR A 138 -0.46 11.30 3.80
N GLN A 139 -1.14 11.96 4.75
CA GLN A 139 -0.85 11.77 6.18
C GLN A 139 -1.13 10.33 6.63
N GLU A 140 -2.20 9.72 6.17
CA GLU A 140 -2.54 8.32 6.46
C GLU A 140 -1.50 7.36 5.86
N VAL A 141 -1.04 7.63 4.64
CA VAL A 141 0.03 6.86 3.99
C VAL A 141 1.33 6.97 4.78
N ALA A 142 1.70 8.19 5.21
CA ALA A 142 2.87 8.44 6.03
C ALA A 142 2.83 7.65 7.35
N GLU A 143 1.69 7.63 8.02
CA GLU A 143 1.48 6.85 9.24
C GLU A 143 1.56 5.33 8.99
N THR A 144 0.93 4.87 7.91
CA THR A 144 0.93 3.45 7.53
C THR A 144 2.34 2.94 7.24
N LEU A 145 3.13 3.70 6.48
CA LEU A 145 4.48 3.33 6.07
C LEU A 145 5.56 3.75 7.07
N ALA A 146 5.21 4.52 8.10
CA ALA A 146 6.14 5.09 9.08
C ALA A 146 7.27 5.91 8.42
N ILE A 147 6.91 6.75 7.47
CA ILE A 147 7.81 7.67 6.74
C ILE A 147 7.29 9.10 6.81
N PRO A 148 8.14 10.10 6.63
CA PRO A 148 7.71 11.49 6.56
C PRO A 148 6.74 11.74 5.38
N ILE A 149 5.80 12.68 5.55
CA ILE A 149 4.85 13.02 4.49
C ILE A 149 5.53 13.53 3.23
N GLY A 150 6.64 14.26 3.36
CA GLY A 150 7.45 14.70 2.22
C GLY A 150 8.01 13.52 1.40
N THR A 151 8.39 12.44 2.08
CA THR A 151 8.83 11.19 1.43
C THR A 151 7.68 10.50 0.69
N VAL A 152 6.47 10.50 1.27
CA VAL A 152 5.27 10.00 0.57
C VAL A 152 5.07 10.76 -0.74
N MET A 153 5.13 12.09 -0.68
CA MET A 153 4.91 12.96 -1.84
C MET A 153 5.96 12.74 -2.93
N SER A 154 7.23 12.66 -2.59
CA SER A 154 8.31 12.43 -3.55
C SER A 154 8.26 11.04 -4.18
N ARG A 155 8.03 10.00 -3.37
CA ARG A 155 7.88 8.63 -3.85
C ARG A 155 6.66 8.47 -4.74
N LEU A 156 5.54 9.08 -4.38
CA LEU A 156 4.31 9.02 -5.17
C LEU A 156 4.47 9.70 -6.53
N ALA A 157 5.13 10.87 -6.58
CA ALA A 157 5.44 11.54 -7.84
C ALA A 157 6.28 10.67 -8.78
N ARG A 158 7.31 10.01 -8.26
CA ARG A 158 8.17 9.09 -9.02
C ARG A 158 7.41 7.83 -9.46
N ALA A 159 6.62 7.26 -8.57
CA ALA A 159 5.81 6.08 -8.88
C ALA A 159 4.83 6.36 -10.02
N ARG A 160 4.12 7.48 -9.97
CA ARG A 160 3.21 7.91 -11.03
C ARG A 160 3.92 8.14 -12.36
N LYS A 161 5.08 8.76 -12.33
CA LYS A 161 5.91 8.96 -13.53
C LYS A 161 6.32 7.64 -14.16
N GLN A 162 6.79 6.69 -13.38
CA GLN A 162 7.19 5.38 -13.88
C GLN A 162 6.00 4.59 -14.46
N VAL A 163 4.84 4.62 -13.82
CA VAL A 163 3.63 3.98 -14.35
C VAL A 163 3.24 4.61 -15.68
N ARG A 164 3.25 5.93 -15.78
CA ARG A 164 2.99 6.63 -17.05
C ARG A 164 3.95 6.19 -18.16
N GLU A 165 5.24 6.15 -17.87
CA GLU A 165 6.27 5.72 -18.83
C GLU A 165 6.02 4.27 -19.29
N HIS A 166 5.69 3.36 -18.38
CA HIS A 166 5.34 1.98 -18.71
C HIS A 166 4.10 1.88 -19.61
N ILE A 167 3.08 2.68 -19.33
CA ILE A 167 1.84 2.71 -20.12
C ILE A 167 2.13 3.25 -21.54
N VAL A 168 2.86 4.35 -21.65
CA VAL A 168 3.22 4.96 -22.93
C VAL A 168 4.04 4.01 -23.77
N ASP A 169 5.04 3.35 -23.18
CA ASP A 169 5.87 2.35 -23.87
C ASP A 169 5.04 1.15 -24.38
N ALA A 170 4.10 0.68 -23.56
CA ALA A 170 3.23 -0.44 -23.94
C ALA A 170 2.28 -0.06 -25.08
N LEU A 171 1.74 1.16 -25.08
CA LEU A 171 0.88 1.67 -26.15
C LEU A 171 1.68 1.94 -27.42
N GLY A 172 2.91 2.43 -27.33
CA GLY A 172 3.79 2.66 -28.46
C GLY A 172 4.21 1.37 -29.19
N LYS A 173 4.28 0.25 -28.49
CA LYS A 173 4.59 -1.07 -29.07
C LYS A 173 3.42 -1.74 -29.78
N LYS A 174 2.18 -1.27 -29.57
CA LYS A 174 0.96 -1.76 -30.23
C LYS A 174 0.64 -1.02 -31.52
N SER A 175 1.41 -0.01 -31.87
CA SER A 175 1.21 0.78 -33.11
C SER A 175 2.03 0.23 -34.27
#